data_85df014fcea40a801293f173393c4a60
#
_entry.id   85df014fcea40a801293f173393c4a60
#
_cell.length_a   1.000
_cell.length_b   1.000
_cell.length_c   1.000
_cell.angle_alpha   90.00
_cell.angle_beta   90.00
_cell.angle_gamma   90.00
#
_symmetry.space_group_name_H-M   'P 1'
#
loop_
_entity.id
_entity.type
_entity.pdbx_description
1 polymer ?
#
loop_
_entity_poly.entity_id
_entity_poly.type
_entity_poly.pdbx_seq_one_letter_code
_entity_poly.pdbx_strand_id
1 'polypeptide(L)'
;MKINPALAMALSALSAGILISCVKPAEENKVPEVDSQVAQEGATSKAAAEKDSNDAKVAAVDISPDTEKTYLTHVANDIVIPAYADAAKQSDLLHDLAKKSCQQAPVSGDALKELRDQWLVLAQAWASAEMVNFGPATASMSNLYINYYPDERGLVHSGVADLIAANPKLTAEQLANESAIVQGVPGLEEVLYANDSLDAGQCAYVMSASRALSTRLKDIEKNWQQNATDLLAIDKTAESDQGLNQWFNSLLSLVETMKSNAIDQPLGLTAKAKGHLPAATAGQSRAIITAKLATLNQAMTDPVLTAILGGNNENAVADNLSTALADTTTLLAQMPEDLATADKATQQELYDHLTSITRIIKRQLIPTLGMRVGFNSTDGD
;
A
#
# COMPACT_ATOMS: atom_id res chain seq x y z
N MET A 1 -36.76 -49.11 16.23
CA MET A 1 -38.05 -49.02 16.98
C MET A 1 -38.53 -47.58 16.97
N LYS A 2 -39.62 -47.39 16.26
CA LYS A 2 -40.58 -46.27 16.24
C LYS A 2 -40.12 -44.81 16.18
N ILE A 3 -40.33 -44.29 15.01
CA ILE A 3 -40.61 -42.94 14.57
C ILE A 3 -41.86 -42.40 15.31
N ASN A 4 -41.91 -41.10 15.67
CA ASN A 4 -43.09 -40.32 15.39
C ASN A 4 -42.81 -38.80 15.34
N PRO A 5 -43.47 -38.09 14.45
CA PRO A 5 -43.25 -36.70 14.10
C PRO A 5 -44.37 -35.76 14.56
N ALA A 6 -44.16 -34.49 14.24
CA ALA A 6 -45.15 -33.43 14.06
C ALA A 6 -45.52 -32.59 15.31
N LEU A 7 -45.22 -31.32 15.23
CA LEU A 7 -46.30 -30.30 15.35
C LEU A 7 -45.98 -29.08 14.50
N ALA A 8 -46.98 -28.74 13.70
CA ALA A 8 -46.97 -27.68 12.71
C ALA A 8 -47.58 -26.38 13.26
N MET A 9 -47.24 -25.26 12.58
CA MET A 9 -48.02 -24.04 12.34
C MET A 9 -48.40 -23.13 13.51
N ALA A 10 -47.98 -21.88 13.39
CA ALA A 10 -48.91 -20.74 13.43
C ALA A 10 -48.30 -19.55 12.63
N LEU A 11 -48.86 -19.29 11.44
CA LEU A 11 -48.82 -18.01 10.76
C LEU A 11 -49.65 -16.99 11.55
N SER A 12 -49.15 -15.80 11.75
CA SER A 12 -49.97 -14.62 12.00
C SER A 12 -49.47 -13.47 11.13
N ALA A 13 -50.23 -13.18 10.11
CA ALA A 13 -50.16 -11.98 9.31
C ALA A 13 -50.74 -10.81 10.11
N LEU A 14 -49.99 -9.69 10.20
CA LEU A 14 -50.56 -8.39 10.55
C LEU A 14 -50.22 -7.41 9.41
N SER A 15 -51.23 -7.11 8.64
CA SER A 15 -51.34 -6.01 7.69
C SER A 15 -51.61 -4.72 8.47
N ALA A 16 -50.80 -3.70 8.27
CA ALA A 16 -51.12 -2.33 8.67
C ALA A 16 -50.68 -1.32 7.59
N GLY A 17 -51.59 -0.70 7.12
CA GLY A 17 -52.03 0.44 6.41
C GLY A 17 -51.00 1.50 6.04
N ILE A 18 -50.94 1.77 4.74
CA ILE A 18 -50.33 2.93 4.11
C ILE A 18 -51.29 4.11 4.30
N LEU A 19 -50.86 5.15 5.00
CA LEU A 19 -51.49 6.47 4.95
C LEU A 19 -50.64 7.36 4.01
N ILE A 20 -51.18 7.57 2.82
CA ILE A 20 -50.71 8.57 1.88
C ILE A 20 -51.24 9.92 2.35
N SER A 21 -50.36 10.81 2.76
CA SER A 21 -50.67 12.23 3.02
C SER A 21 -50.19 13.06 1.84
N CYS A 22 -51.15 13.55 1.06
CA CYS A 22 -50.96 14.55 0.02
C CYS A 22 -50.66 15.90 0.66
N VAL A 23 -49.51 16.48 0.35
CA VAL A 23 -49.20 17.93 0.59
C VAL A 23 -49.09 18.61 -0.75
N LYS A 24 -49.90 19.66 -0.91
CA LYS A 24 -49.97 20.57 -2.08
C LYS A 24 -48.66 21.38 -2.22
N PRO A 25 -48.32 21.78 -3.44
CA PRO A 25 -47.18 22.70 -3.66
C PRO A 25 -47.53 24.11 -3.25
N ALA A 26 -46.61 24.77 -2.54
CA ALA A 26 -46.67 26.19 -2.19
C ALA A 26 -45.92 27.02 -3.22
N GLU A 27 -46.46 28.22 -3.42
CA GLU A 27 -46.18 29.24 -4.43
C GLU A 27 -44.74 29.75 -4.46
N GLU A 28 -44.36 30.13 -5.69
CA GLU A 28 -43.21 30.98 -6.05
C GLU A 28 -43.19 32.29 -5.25
N ASN A 29 -42.12 32.52 -4.52
CA ASN A 29 -41.80 33.86 -4.00
C ASN A 29 -40.59 34.42 -4.75
N LYS A 30 -40.85 35.47 -5.55
CA LYS A 30 -39.87 36.33 -6.18
C LYS A 30 -38.97 36.99 -5.13
N VAL A 31 -37.66 36.85 -5.30
CA VAL A 31 -36.65 37.64 -4.58
C VAL A 31 -36.32 38.87 -5.43
N PRO A 32 -36.27 40.09 -4.86
CA PRO A 32 -35.95 41.32 -5.60
C PRO A 32 -34.44 41.42 -5.89
N GLU A 33 -34.14 41.87 -7.10
CA GLU A 33 -32.83 42.37 -7.52
C GLU A 33 -32.36 43.51 -6.59
N VAL A 34 -31.18 43.36 -5.99
CA VAL A 34 -30.45 44.47 -5.40
C VAL A 34 -29.13 44.62 -6.15
N ASP A 35 -29.09 45.68 -6.92
CA ASP A 35 -27.90 46.28 -7.53
C ASP A 35 -26.97 46.79 -6.43
N SER A 36 -25.71 46.36 -6.43
CA SER A 36 -24.65 46.97 -5.65
C SER A 36 -23.30 46.74 -6.29
N GLN A 37 -22.88 47.71 -7.07
CA GLN A 37 -21.47 47.94 -7.37
C GLN A 37 -20.71 48.29 -6.09
N VAL A 38 -19.67 47.49 -5.72
CA VAL A 38 -18.53 47.99 -4.95
C VAL A 38 -17.26 47.26 -5.35
N ALA A 39 -16.37 48.05 -5.94
CA ALA A 39 -14.90 48.05 -5.91
C ALA A 39 -14.13 46.69 -5.97
N GLN A 40 -13.46 46.55 -7.11
CA GLN A 40 -12.20 45.82 -7.29
C GLN A 40 -11.12 46.40 -6.39
N GLU A 41 -10.50 45.57 -5.55
CA GLU A 41 -9.10 45.71 -5.23
C GLU A 41 -8.47 44.31 -5.13
N GLY A 42 -7.44 44.11 -5.85
CA GLY A 42 -6.66 43.08 -6.34
C GLY A 42 -5.87 42.25 -5.30
N ALA A 43 -5.87 40.98 -5.55
CA ALA A 43 -4.74 40.14 -5.34
C ALA A 43 -4.74 39.05 -6.41
N THR A 44 -4.04 39.31 -7.50
CA THR A 44 -3.74 38.34 -8.55
C THR A 44 -2.72 37.33 -8.02
N SER A 45 -3.19 36.21 -7.49
CA SER A 45 -2.41 35.01 -7.45
C SER A 45 -2.62 34.31 -8.79
N LYS A 46 -1.74 34.62 -9.76
CA LYS A 46 -1.59 33.81 -10.95
C LYS A 46 -0.99 32.46 -10.56
N ALA A 47 -1.81 31.45 -10.34
CA ALA A 47 -1.39 30.09 -10.58
C ALA A 47 -1.08 29.99 -12.08
N ALA A 48 0.19 29.95 -12.40
CA ALA A 48 0.66 29.67 -13.74
C ALA A 48 0.27 28.22 -14.09
N ALA A 49 -0.85 28.09 -14.80
CA ALA A 49 -1.08 26.92 -15.62
C ALA A 49 0.02 26.96 -16.71
N GLU A 50 1.14 26.32 -16.47
CA GLU A 50 2.09 25.99 -17.50
C GLU A 50 1.35 25.11 -18.52
N LYS A 51 1.00 25.73 -19.64
CA LYS A 51 0.71 25.00 -20.87
C LYS A 51 2.01 24.34 -21.30
N ASP A 52 2.22 23.11 -20.85
CA ASP A 52 3.27 22.24 -21.40
C ASP A 52 2.79 21.77 -22.79
N SER A 53 3.10 22.61 -23.79
CA SER A 53 2.80 22.34 -25.19
C SER A 53 3.99 21.66 -25.85
N ASN A 54 4.37 20.49 -25.33
CA ASN A 54 5.30 19.58 -26.00
C ASN A 54 4.88 18.13 -25.74
N ASP A 55 3.63 17.80 -26.05
CA ASP A 55 3.23 16.41 -26.31
C ASP A 55 3.80 16.01 -27.71
N ALA A 56 5.12 15.90 -27.80
CA ALA A 56 5.72 15.11 -28.86
C ALA A 56 5.20 13.70 -28.66
N LYS A 57 4.39 13.19 -29.59
CA LYS A 57 3.85 11.84 -29.56
C LYS A 57 5.02 10.88 -29.49
N VAL A 58 5.33 10.38 -28.30
CA VAL A 58 6.38 9.39 -28.10
C VAL A 58 6.00 8.19 -28.94
N ALA A 59 6.87 7.76 -29.85
CA ALA A 59 6.63 6.55 -30.64
C ALA A 59 6.74 5.35 -29.70
N ALA A 60 5.70 4.52 -29.68
CA ALA A 60 5.74 3.32 -28.85
C ALA A 60 6.81 2.35 -29.38
N VAL A 61 7.53 1.75 -28.46
CA VAL A 61 8.48 0.66 -28.73
C VAL A 61 7.70 -0.57 -29.20
N ASP A 62 8.17 -1.22 -30.25
CA ASP A 62 7.61 -2.50 -30.69
C ASP A 62 8.24 -3.63 -29.86
N ILE A 63 7.45 -4.15 -28.90
CA ILE A 63 7.87 -5.26 -28.04
C ILE A 63 7.28 -6.56 -28.60
N SER A 64 8.14 -7.45 -29.08
CA SER A 64 7.69 -8.75 -29.55
C SER A 64 7.11 -9.58 -28.38
N PRO A 65 6.14 -10.50 -28.65
CA PRO A 65 5.62 -11.40 -27.63
C PRO A 65 6.69 -12.23 -26.91
N ASP A 66 7.75 -12.63 -27.60
CA ASP A 66 8.85 -13.37 -27.00
C ASP A 66 9.69 -12.50 -26.05
N THR A 67 9.87 -11.23 -26.38
CA THR A 67 10.56 -10.25 -25.53
C THR A 67 9.73 -9.96 -24.28
N GLU A 68 8.42 -9.73 -24.44
CA GLU A 68 7.49 -9.56 -23.30
C GLU A 68 7.54 -10.79 -22.38
N LYS A 69 7.41 -11.99 -22.94
CA LYS A 69 7.47 -13.24 -22.18
C LYS A 69 8.79 -13.37 -21.41
N THR A 70 9.91 -13.07 -22.06
CA THR A 70 11.24 -13.15 -21.43
C THR A 70 11.32 -12.18 -20.25
N TYR A 71 10.90 -10.93 -20.42
CA TYR A 71 10.92 -9.93 -19.37
C TYR A 71 10.00 -10.30 -18.22
N LEU A 72 8.75 -10.68 -18.47
CA LEU A 72 7.81 -11.06 -17.42
C LEU A 72 8.25 -12.32 -16.65
N THR A 73 8.92 -13.27 -17.33
CA THR A 73 9.53 -14.44 -16.67
C THR A 73 10.64 -14.01 -15.71
N HIS A 74 11.48 -13.06 -16.14
CA HIS A 74 12.51 -12.47 -15.29
C HIS A 74 11.88 -11.73 -14.10
N VAL A 75 10.89 -10.88 -14.35
CA VAL A 75 10.14 -10.18 -13.26
C VAL A 75 9.61 -11.17 -12.23
N ALA A 76 8.99 -12.27 -12.68
CA ALA A 76 8.46 -13.29 -11.76
C ALA A 76 9.55 -13.91 -10.88
N ASN A 77 10.64 -14.37 -11.51
CA ASN A 77 11.65 -15.21 -10.86
C ASN A 77 12.67 -14.40 -10.05
N ASP A 78 13.01 -13.20 -10.49
CA ASP A 78 14.12 -12.42 -9.94
C ASP A 78 13.66 -11.21 -9.11
N ILE A 79 12.37 -10.82 -9.20
CA ILE A 79 11.83 -9.68 -8.48
C ILE A 79 10.66 -10.10 -7.56
N VAL A 80 9.57 -10.62 -8.13
CA VAL A 80 8.31 -10.83 -7.39
C VAL A 80 8.42 -11.97 -6.38
N ILE A 81 8.78 -13.18 -6.85
CA ILE A 81 8.87 -14.36 -5.98
C ILE A 81 9.90 -14.15 -4.86
N PRO A 82 11.12 -13.64 -5.12
CA PRO A 82 12.09 -13.37 -4.06
C PRO A 82 11.61 -12.35 -3.02
N ALA A 83 10.86 -11.31 -3.41
CA ALA A 83 10.34 -10.33 -2.47
C ALA A 83 9.33 -10.95 -1.48
N TYR A 84 8.40 -11.78 -1.96
CA TYR A 84 7.47 -12.49 -1.08
C TYR A 84 8.16 -13.57 -0.24
N ALA A 85 9.15 -14.28 -0.79
CA ALA A 85 9.96 -15.26 -0.06
C ALA A 85 10.71 -14.62 1.09
N ASP A 86 11.30 -13.43 0.88
CA ASP A 86 11.99 -12.71 1.97
C ASP A 86 11.00 -12.24 3.03
N ALA A 87 9.87 -11.64 2.65
CA ALA A 87 8.84 -11.23 3.62
C ALA A 87 8.34 -12.41 4.47
N ALA A 88 8.09 -13.58 3.85
CA ALA A 88 7.69 -14.81 4.54
C ALA A 88 8.78 -15.29 5.52
N LYS A 89 10.04 -15.29 5.07
CA LYS A 89 11.21 -15.66 5.90
C LYS A 89 11.37 -14.74 7.10
N GLN A 90 11.28 -13.41 6.89
CA GLN A 90 11.45 -12.45 7.99
C GLN A 90 10.32 -12.56 9.02
N SER A 91 9.11 -12.90 8.59
CA SER A 91 7.99 -13.17 9.48
C SER A 91 8.18 -14.43 10.32
N ASP A 92 8.75 -15.52 9.74
CA ASP A 92 9.14 -16.70 10.49
C ASP A 92 10.21 -16.39 11.55
N LEU A 93 11.23 -15.62 11.17
CA LEU A 93 12.30 -15.22 12.10
C LEU A 93 11.75 -14.40 13.27
N LEU A 94 10.81 -13.48 13.02
CA LEU A 94 10.14 -12.75 14.10
C LEU A 94 9.33 -13.69 15.00
N HIS A 95 8.60 -14.65 14.42
CA HIS A 95 7.83 -15.63 15.20
C HIS A 95 8.73 -16.48 16.10
N ASP A 96 9.82 -17.01 15.56
CA ASP A 96 10.75 -17.84 16.31
C ASP A 96 11.44 -17.06 17.42
N LEU A 97 11.82 -15.81 17.15
CA LEU A 97 12.39 -14.89 18.13
C LEU A 97 11.37 -14.58 19.25
N ALA A 98 10.12 -14.25 18.89
CA ALA A 98 9.05 -14.01 19.85
C ALA A 98 8.79 -15.22 20.73
N LYS A 99 8.73 -16.41 20.14
CA LYS A 99 8.58 -17.67 20.89
C LYS A 99 9.70 -17.90 21.90
N LYS A 100 10.95 -17.56 21.56
CA LYS A 100 12.10 -17.65 22.45
C LYS A 100 12.04 -16.60 23.56
N SER A 101 11.83 -15.33 23.20
CA SER A 101 11.88 -14.19 24.15
C SER A 101 10.71 -14.21 25.13
N CYS A 102 9.54 -14.67 24.69
CA CYS A 102 8.32 -14.73 25.50
C CYS A 102 8.18 -15.97 26.40
N GLN A 103 9.21 -16.81 26.50
CA GLN A 103 9.22 -17.92 27.46
C GLN A 103 9.16 -17.44 28.92
N GLN A 104 9.68 -16.24 29.19
CA GLN A 104 9.70 -15.62 30.51
C GLN A 104 9.27 -14.14 30.38
N ALA A 105 7.98 -13.90 30.49
CA ALA A 105 7.45 -12.53 30.56
C ALA A 105 7.67 -11.95 31.98
N PRO A 106 7.87 -10.62 32.14
CA PRO A 106 7.87 -9.62 31.07
C PRO A 106 9.15 -9.61 30.23
N VAL A 107 9.01 -9.31 28.94
CA VAL A 107 10.13 -9.12 28.02
C VAL A 107 10.49 -7.65 27.93
N SER A 108 11.76 -7.30 28.19
CA SER A 108 12.25 -5.91 28.19
C SER A 108 13.72 -5.85 27.79
N GLY A 109 14.30 -4.66 27.74
CA GLY A 109 15.72 -4.44 27.45
C GLY A 109 16.15 -5.02 26.10
N ASP A 110 17.28 -5.74 26.08
CA ASP A 110 17.87 -6.28 24.84
C ASP A 110 16.94 -7.25 24.11
N ALA A 111 16.18 -8.07 24.83
CA ALA A 111 15.26 -9.03 24.21
C ALA A 111 14.09 -8.32 23.49
N LEU A 112 13.57 -7.22 24.04
CA LEU A 112 12.57 -6.39 23.35
C LEU A 112 13.19 -5.63 22.17
N LYS A 113 14.42 -5.17 22.34
CA LYS A 113 15.15 -4.52 21.24
C LYS A 113 15.35 -5.47 20.07
N GLU A 114 15.76 -6.72 20.30
CA GLU A 114 15.90 -7.73 19.25
C GLU A 114 14.58 -7.97 18.50
N LEU A 115 13.43 -8.01 19.20
CA LEU A 115 12.11 -8.12 18.59
C LEU A 115 11.77 -6.92 17.70
N ARG A 116 12.07 -5.71 18.16
CA ARG A 116 11.89 -4.46 17.41
C ARG A 116 12.75 -4.43 16.15
N ASP A 117 14.02 -4.77 16.28
CA ASP A 117 14.96 -4.82 15.16
C ASP A 117 14.49 -5.83 14.09
N GLN A 118 14.05 -7.03 14.50
CA GLN A 118 13.53 -8.04 13.58
C GLN A 118 12.18 -7.63 12.95
N TRP A 119 11.31 -6.96 13.70
CA TRP A 119 10.09 -6.38 13.14
C TRP A 119 10.41 -5.35 12.04
N LEU A 120 11.39 -4.48 12.24
CA LEU A 120 11.79 -3.49 11.22
C LEU A 120 12.26 -4.16 9.93
N VAL A 121 13.06 -5.24 10.05
CA VAL A 121 13.50 -6.03 8.88
C VAL A 121 12.29 -6.64 8.16
N LEU A 122 11.33 -7.20 8.90
CA LEU A 122 10.09 -7.70 8.33
C LEU A 122 9.26 -6.61 7.63
N ALA A 123 9.12 -5.44 8.26
CA ALA A 123 8.37 -4.32 7.69
C ALA A 123 8.99 -3.80 6.38
N GLN A 124 10.33 -3.76 6.31
CA GLN A 124 11.05 -3.43 5.08
C GLN A 124 10.88 -4.51 4.00
N ALA A 125 10.96 -5.79 4.36
CA ALA A 125 10.74 -6.89 3.42
C ALA A 125 9.31 -6.87 2.85
N TRP A 126 8.30 -6.60 3.69
CA TRP A 126 6.94 -6.38 3.21
C TRP A 126 6.82 -5.16 2.31
N ALA A 127 7.42 -4.02 2.66
CA ALA A 127 7.43 -2.82 1.85
C ALA A 127 7.99 -3.06 0.44
N SER A 128 8.95 -4.00 0.31
CA SER A 128 9.46 -4.46 -0.97
C SER A 128 8.46 -5.33 -1.74
N ALA A 129 7.75 -6.25 -1.08
CA ALA A 129 6.77 -7.14 -1.69
C ALA A 129 5.46 -6.40 -2.10
N GLU A 130 5.13 -5.31 -1.41
CA GLU A 130 3.91 -4.51 -1.60
C GLU A 130 3.83 -3.82 -2.99
N MET A 131 4.94 -3.78 -3.76
CA MET A 131 4.94 -3.27 -5.14
C MET A 131 3.95 -4.00 -6.05
N VAL A 132 3.60 -5.24 -5.72
CA VAL A 132 2.66 -6.06 -6.49
C VAL A 132 1.26 -5.94 -5.90
N ASN A 133 0.43 -5.08 -6.49
CA ASN A 133 -0.93 -4.81 -6.03
C ASN A 133 -2.00 -5.63 -6.76
N PHE A 134 -1.66 -6.81 -7.23
CA PHE A 134 -2.55 -7.77 -7.89
C PHE A 134 -2.20 -9.21 -7.49
N GLY A 135 -2.97 -10.17 -7.99
CA GLY A 135 -2.74 -11.59 -7.73
C GLY A 135 -3.00 -12.01 -6.26
N PRO A 136 -2.23 -12.93 -5.70
CA PRO A 136 -2.52 -13.55 -4.39
C PRO A 136 -2.55 -12.58 -3.22
N ALA A 137 -1.76 -11.50 -3.26
CA ALA A 137 -1.72 -10.51 -2.18
C ALA A 137 -3.03 -9.72 -2.06
N THR A 138 -3.73 -9.49 -3.16
CA THR A 138 -5.03 -8.81 -3.18
C THR A 138 -6.20 -9.77 -3.04
N ALA A 139 -5.98 -11.06 -3.30
CA ALA A 139 -7.00 -12.08 -3.13
C ALA A 139 -7.49 -12.12 -1.68
N SER A 140 -8.81 -12.11 -1.48
CA SER A 140 -9.43 -12.07 -0.16
C SER A 140 -8.93 -10.93 0.73
N MET A 141 -8.50 -9.81 0.14
CA MET A 141 -7.95 -8.65 0.83
C MET A 141 -6.71 -8.97 1.69
N SER A 142 -5.90 -9.96 1.29
CA SER A 142 -4.75 -10.42 2.09
C SER A 142 -3.78 -9.28 2.41
N ASN A 143 -3.57 -8.34 1.48
CA ASN A 143 -2.76 -7.15 1.69
C ASN A 143 -3.20 -6.31 2.90
N LEU A 144 -4.53 -6.15 3.13
CA LEU A 144 -5.04 -5.42 4.30
C LEU A 144 -4.78 -6.17 5.61
N TYR A 145 -4.83 -7.50 5.61
CA TYR A 145 -4.49 -8.31 6.78
C TYR A 145 -2.99 -8.36 7.07
N ILE A 146 -2.15 -8.06 6.09
CA ILE A 146 -0.70 -7.93 6.27
C ILE A 146 -0.35 -6.51 6.72
N ASN A 147 -0.95 -5.48 6.10
CA ASN A 147 -0.62 -4.09 6.33
C ASN A 147 -1.88 -3.21 6.23
N TYR A 148 -2.59 -3.06 7.35
CA TYR A 148 -3.72 -2.14 7.45
C TYR A 148 -3.21 -0.69 7.46
N TYR A 149 -2.92 -0.18 6.26
CA TYR A 149 -2.35 1.15 6.05
C TYR A 149 -2.95 1.79 4.78
N PRO A 150 -3.28 3.11 4.79
CA PRO A 150 -3.17 4.05 5.93
C PRO A 150 -4.27 3.86 6.98
N ASP A 151 -3.91 3.92 8.27
CA ASP A 151 -4.87 3.98 9.37
C ASP A 151 -5.21 5.44 9.70
N GLU A 152 -6.09 6.03 8.92
CA GLU A 152 -6.45 7.44 9.02
C GLU A 152 -7.17 7.80 10.34
N ARG A 153 -7.73 6.82 11.03
CA ARG A 153 -8.52 7.00 12.25
C ARG A 153 -7.83 6.52 13.51
N GLY A 154 -6.63 5.96 13.41
CA GLY A 154 -5.89 5.41 14.55
C GLY A 154 -6.57 4.19 15.19
N LEU A 155 -7.21 3.35 14.40
CA LEU A 155 -7.98 2.20 14.88
C LEU A 155 -7.09 1.04 15.34
N VAL A 156 -5.87 0.94 14.80
CA VAL A 156 -4.94 -0.14 15.16
C VAL A 156 -4.61 -0.09 16.64
N HIS A 157 -4.25 1.09 17.16
CA HIS A 157 -3.88 1.28 18.58
C HIS A 157 -4.97 0.76 19.53
N SER A 158 -6.21 1.28 19.41
CA SER A 158 -7.30 0.88 20.29
C SER A 158 -7.73 -0.57 20.05
N GLY A 159 -7.81 -1.01 18.80
CA GLY A 159 -8.25 -2.36 18.45
C GLY A 159 -7.31 -3.44 18.99
N VAL A 160 -6.00 -3.23 18.90
CA VAL A 160 -5.00 -4.17 19.44
C VAL A 160 -5.06 -4.22 20.97
N ALA A 161 -5.16 -3.06 21.62
CA ALA A 161 -5.27 -2.99 23.08
C ALA A 161 -6.53 -3.71 23.61
N ASP A 162 -7.68 -3.46 22.98
CA ASP A 162 -8.96 -4.10 23.32
C ASP A 162 -8.90 -5.62 23.11
N LEU A 163 -8.30 -6.08 22.01
CA LEU A 163 -8.15 -7.50 21.72
C LEU A 163 -7.29 -8.22 22.76
N ILE A 164 -6.15 -7.64 23.14
CA ILE A 164 -5.25 -8.23 24.15
C ILE A 164 -5.96 -8.27 25.50
N ALA A 165 -6.68 -7.21 25.89
CA ALA A 165 -7.43 -7.16 27.14
C ALA A 165 -8.55 -8.23 27.19
N ALA A 166 -9.26 -8.42 26.08
CA ALA A 166 -10.32 -9.44 25.96
C ALA A 166 -9.77 -10.87 25.91
N ASN A 167 -8.60 -11.09 25.28
CA ASN A 167 -8.03 -12.41 25.02
C ASN A 167 -6.54 -12.48 25.39
N PRO A 168 -6.18 -12.49 26.70
CA PRO A 168 -4.78 -12.49 27.13
C PRO A 168 -3.99 -13.79 26.81
N LYS A 169 -4.67 -14.78 26.26
CA LYS A 169 -4.09 -16.06 25.79
C LYS A 169 -4.43 -16.30 24.31
N LEU A 170 -4.43 -15.23 23.52
CA LEU A 170 -4.76 -15.26 22.10
C LEU A 170 -3.93 -16.29 21.37
N THR A 171 -4.54 -17.07 20.45
CA THR A 171 -3.86 -17.97 19.52
C THR A 171 -3.85 -17.42 18.09
N ALA A 172 -2.96 -17.95 17.26
CA ALA A 172 -2.89 -17.53 15.85
C ALA A 172 -4.18 -17.83 15.07
N GLU A 173 -4.84 -18.95 15.38
CA GLU A 173 -6.10 -19.34 14.78
C GLU A 173 -7.25 -18.39 15.18
N GLN A 174 -7.26 -17.94 16.44
CA GLN A 174 -8.23 -16.96 16.90
C GLN A 174 -7.99 -15.61 16.19
N LEU A 175 -6.72 -15.15 16.18
CA LEU A 175 -6.35 -13.89 15.54
C LEU A 175 -6.67 -13.89 14.04
N ALA A 176 -6.49 -15.00 13.34
CA ALA A 176 -6.78 -15.12 11.91
C ALA A 176 -8.26 -14.84 11.56
N ASN A 177 -9.17 -14.95 12.53
CA ASN A 177 -10.60 -14.66 12.37
C ASN A 177 -10.98 -13.23 12.80
N GLU A 178 -10.02 -12.48 13.35
CA GLU A 178 -10.23 -11.09 13.75
C GLU A 178 -10.12 -10.12 12.57
N SER A 179 -10.53 -8.88 12.79
CA SER A 179 -10.41 -7.80 11.81
C SER A 179 -8.96 -7.57 11.36
N ALA A 180 -8.79 -7.14 10.12
CA ALA A 180 -7.48 -6.72 9.59
C ALA A 180 -6.81 -5.62 10.42
N ILE A 181 -7.58 -4.77 11.10
CA ILE A 181 -7.10 -3.68 11.96
C ILE A 181 -6.16 -4.18 13.07
N VAL A 182 -6.41 -5.38 13.59
CA VAL A 182 -5.66 -5.95 14.72
C VAL A 182 -4.64 -7.00 14.29
N GLN A 183 -4.28 -7.05 13.01
CA GLN A 183 -3.36 -8.04 12.46
C GLN A 183 -2.15 -7.39 11.78
N GLY A 184 -1.21 -8.21 11.35
CA GLY A 184 -0.13 -7.84 10.46
C GLY A 184 0.95 -6.94 11.03
N VAL A 185 1.61 -6.23 10.14
CA VAL A 185 2.76 -5.37 10.44
C VAL A 185 2.40 -4.22 11.39
N PRO A 186 1.28 -3.46 11.19
CA PRO A 186 0.94 -2.35 12.08
C PRO A 186 0.55 -2.79 13.49
N GLY A 187 -0.18 -3.90 13.63
CA GLY A 187 -0.54 -4.41 14.95
C GLY A 187 0.68 -4.87 15.76
N LEU A 188 1.66 -5.51 15.08
CA LEU A 188 2.95 -5.87 15.68
C LEU A 188 3.76 -4.63 16.08
N GLU A 189 3.80 -3.59 15.23
CA GLU A 189 4.45 -2.31 15.52
C GLU A 189 3.91 -1.73 16.83
N GLU A 190 2.59 -1.64 16.93
CA GLU A 190 1.92 -1.05 18.09
C GLU A 190 2.35 -1.72 19.39
N VAL A 191 2.34 -3.06 19.44
CA VAL A 191 2.71 -3.77 20.67
C VAL A 191 4.20 -3.67 20.98
N LEU A 192 5.05 -3.74 19.97
CA LEU A 192 6.50 -3.75 20.15
C LEU A 192 7.07 -2.38 20.51
N TYR A 193 6.50 -1.29 20.00
CA TYR A 193 7.11 0.03 20.15
C TYR A 193 6.35 0.97 21.10
N ALA A 194 5.05 0.78 21.32
CA ALA A 194 4.30 1.59 22.29
C ALA A 194 4.52 1.19 23.74
N ASN A 195 5.26 0.12 24.03
CA ASN A 195 5.45 -0.43 25.38
C ASN A 195 6.94 -0.60 25.70
N ASP A 196 7.34 -0.27 26.93
CA ASP A 196 8.72 -0.45 27.43
C ASP A 196 9.02 -1.90 27.83
N SER A 197 8.00 -2.73 28.00
CA SER A 197 8.08 -4.16 28.27
C SER A 197 6.81 -4.86 27.80
N LEU A 198 6.93 -6.15 27.46
CA LEU A 198 5.79 -6.95 27.05
C LEU A 198 5.39 -7.89 28.21
N ASP A 199 4.15 -7.79 28.65
CA ASP A 199 3.54 -8.74 29.58
C ASP A 199 3.16 -10.07 28.88
N ALA A 200 2.55 -11.00 29.63
CA ALA A 200 2.16 -12.30 29.09
C ALA A 200 1.07 -12.20 27.99
N GLY A 201 0.15 -11.24 28.08
CA GLY A 201 -0.90 -11.01 27.06
C GLY A 201 -0.33 -10.42 25.78
N GLN A 202 0.55 -9.43 25.91
CA GLN A 202 1.27 -8.83 24.79
C GLN A 202 2.19 -9.85 24.09
N CYS A 203 2.87 -10.69 24.88
CA CYS A 203 3.64 -11.81 24.38
C CYS A 203 2.79 -12.82 23.59
N ALA A 204 1.60 -13.18 24.09
CA ALA A 204 0.67 -14.04 23.38
C ALA A 204 0.22 -13.43 22.05
N TYR A 205 -0.02 -12.12 22.04
CA TYR A 205 -0.34 -11.38 20.83
C TYR A 205 0.82 -11.41 19.82
N VAL A 206 2.04 -11.04 20.21
CA VAL A 206 3.20 -10.97 19.29
C VAL A 206 3.47 -12.35 18.67
N MET A 207 3.41 -13.43 19.45
CA MET A 207 3.57 -14.80 18.95
C MET A 207 2.44 -15.16 17.96
N SER A 208 1.21 -14.79 18.25
CA SER A 208 0.05 -15.13 17.42
C SER A 208 0.04 -14.32 16.13
N ALA A 209 0.33 -13.03 16.21
CA ALA A 209 0.34 -12.12 15.06
C ALA A 209 1.47 -12.46 14.08
N SER A 210 2.69 -12.69 14.58
CA SER A 210 3.81 -13.11 13.74
C SER A 210 3.56 -14.47 13.08
N ARG A 211 2.91 -15.41 13.77
CA ARG A 211 2.56 -16.72 13.20
C ARG A 211 1.48 -16.63 12.12
N ALA A 212 0.41 -15.87 12.37
CA ALA A 212 -0.66 -15.65 11.39
C ALA A 212 -0.13 -14.94 10.13
N LEU A 213 0.72 -13.93 10.32
CA LEU A 213 1.37 -13.19 9.23
C LEU A 213 2.28 -14.11 8.41
N SER A 214 3.14 -14.92 9.06
CA SER A 214 4.01 -15.90 8.40
C SER A 214 3.21 -16.89 7.54
N THR A 215 2.10 -17.40 8.07
CA THR A 215 1.24 -18.34 7.33
C THR A 215 0.70 -17.67 6.06
N ARG A 216 0.18 -16.45 6.19
CA ARG A 216 -0.39 -15.68 5.06
C ARG A 216 0.65 -15.35 3.99
N LEU A 217 1.85 -14.92 4.38
CA LEU A 217 2.94 -14.60 3.45
C LEU A 217 3.43 -15.83 2.70
N LYS A 218 3.55 -16.99 3.38
CA LYS A 218 3.89 -18.27 2.74
C LYS A 218 2.84 -18.75 1.75
N ASP A 219 1.57 -18.54 2.04
CA ASP A 219 0.50 -18.86 1.10
C ASP A 219 0.56 -17.99 -0.16
N ILE A 220 0.90 -16.70 -0.01
CA ILE A 220 1.12 -15.79 -1.14
C ILE A 220 2.35 -16.22 -1.95
N GLU A 221 3.49 -16.43 -1.31
CA GLU A 221 4.72 -16.90 -1.95
C GLU A 221 4.48 -18.19 -2.75
N LYS A 222 3.86 -19.19 -2.12
CA LYS A 222 3.52 -20.46 -2.76
C LYS A 222 2.61 -20.27 -4.00
N ASN A 223 1.63 -19.40 -3.92
CA ASN A 223 0.76 -19.09 -5.05
C ASN A 223 1.54 -18.45 -6.20
N TRP A 224 2.46 -17.53 -5.90
CA TRP A 224 3.34 -16.95 -6.92
C TRP A 224 4.24 -18.00 -7.55
N GLN A 225 4.88 -18.86 -6.76
CA GLN A 225 5.73 -19.95 -7.27
C GLN A 225 4.98 -20.92 -8.19
N GLN A 226 3.71 -21.19 -7.90
CA GLN A 226 2.90 -22.16 -8.65
C GLN A 226 2.21 -21.56 -9.88
N ASN A 227 1.87 -20.28 -9.85
CA ASN A 227 0.95 -19.66 -10.81
C ASN A 227 1.53 -18.39 -11.44
N ALA A 228 2.85 -18.15 -11.37
CA ALA A 228 3.46 -16.90 -11.88
C ALA A 228 3.15 -16.65 -13.36
N THR A 229 3.13 -17.72 -14.18
CA THR A 229 2.80 -17.66 -15.61
C THR A 229 1.41 -17.04 -15.85
N ASP A 230 0.40 -17.51 -15.12
CA ASP A 230 -0.97 -17.02 -15.26
C ASP A 230 -1.15 -15.64 -14.61
N LEU A 231 -0.54 -15.45 -13.42
CA LEU A 231 -0.65 -14.21 -12.65
C LEU A 231 -0.04 -12.99 -13.36
N LEU A 232 1.07 -13.19 -14.07
CA LEU A 232 1.70 -12.18 -14.92
C LEU A 232 1.29 -12.28 -16.39
N ALA A 233 0.41 -13.23 -16.74
CA ALA A 233 0.00 -13.49 -18.11
C ALA A 233 1.19 -13.65 -19.08
N ILE A 234 2.21 -14.42 -18.65
CA ILE A 234 3.46 -14.63 -19.41
C ILE A 234 3.20 -15.32 -20.76
N ASP A 235 2.27 -16.28 -20.80
CA ASP A 235 1.88 -17.02 -22.01
C ASP A 235 0.57 -16.51 -22.62
N LYS A 236 0.26 -15.23 -22.45
CA LYS A 236 -1.00 -14.66 -22.90
C LYS A 236 -1.16 -14.72 -24.41
N THR A 237 -2.30 -15.22 -24.84
CA THR A 237 -2.81 -15.05 -26.21
C THR A 237 -3.66 -13.78 -26.22
N ALA A 238 -3.19 -12.75 -26.92
CA ALA A 238 -3.77 -11.43 -27.22
C ALA A 238 -5.15 -11.05 -26.61
N GLU A 239 -5.31 -9.80 -26.23
CA GLU A 239 -6.52 -9.04 -25.89
C GLU A 239 -6.74 -8.65 -24.41
N SER A 240 -5.91 -9.03 -23.45
CA SER A 240 -6.06 -8.53 -22.09
C SER A 240 -5.07 -7.42 -21.76
N ASP A 241 -5.48 -6.41 -20.98
CA ASP A 241 -4.61 -5.36 -20.41
C ASP A 241 -3.67 -5.91 -19.30
N GLN A 242 -3.41 -7.22 -19.27
CA GLN A 242 -2.52 -7.92 -18.36
C GLN A 242 -1.07 -7.90 -18.86
N GLY A 243 -0.19 -8.57 -18.19
CA GLY A 243 1.22 -8.63 -18.55
C GLY A 243 1.95 -7.34 -18.23
N LEU A 244 2.69 -6.79 -19.18
CA LEU A 244 3.44 -5.55 -18.99
C LEU A 244 2.58 -4.41 -18.48
N ASN A 245 1.37 -4.26 -19.01
CA ASN A 245 0.47 -3.19 -18.59
C ASN A 245 0.12 -3.27 -17.11
N GLN A 246 -0.23 -4.45 -16.61
CA GLN A 246 -0.53 -4.69 -15.21
C GLN A 246 0.70 -4.45 -14.32
N TRP A 247 1.87 -4.94 -14.76
CA TRP A 247 3.12 -4.77 -14.02
C TRP A 247 3.50 -3.30 -13.85
N PHE A 248 3.57 -2.54 -14.94
CA PHE A 248 3.98 -1.12 -14.86
C PHE A 248 2.94 -0.23 -14.19
N ASN A 249 1.65 -0.53 -14.31
CA ASN A 249 0.62 0.17 -13.53
C ASN A 249 0.70 -0.15 -12.04
N SER A 250 1.14 -1.35 -11.65
CA SER A 250 1.43 -1.70 -10.25
C SER A 250 2.59 -0.87 -9.70
N LEU A 251 3.66 -0.72 -10.46
CA LEU A 251 4.81 0.13 -10.09
C LEU A 251 4.43 1.62 -10.02
N LEU A 252 3.62 2.11 -10.96
CA LEU A 252 3.07 3.47 -10.90
C LEU A 252 2.24 3.68 -9.63
N SER A 253 1.34 2.73 -9.32
CA SER A 253 0.52 2.76 -8.11
C SER A 253 1.37 2.79 -6.83
N LEU A 254 2.48 2.06 -6.78
CA LEU A 254 3.42 2.10 -5.66
C LEU A 254 3.93 3.53 -5.41
N VAL A 255 4.38 4.22 -6.47
CA VAL A 255 4.90 5.59 -6.33
C VAL A 255 3.81 6.58 -5.95
N GLU A 256 2.64 6.48 -6.59
CA GLU A 256 1.50 7.36 -6.30
C GLU A 256 1.02 7.20 -4.85
N THR A 257 0.88 5.97 -4.35
CA THR A 257 0.52 5.71 -2.95
C THR A 257 1.62 6.11 -1.97
N MET A 258 2.88 5.90 -2.32
CA MET A 258 4.02 6.39 -1.52
C MET A 258 3.99 7.91 -1.41
N LYS A 259 3.81 8.61 -2.52
CA LYS A 259 3.70 10.07 -2.56
C LYS A 259 2.49 10.59 -1.77
N SER A 260 1.29 10.05 -2.03
CA SER A 260 0.04 10.57 -1.45
C SER A 260 -0.18 10.11 -0.01
N ASN A 261 -0.19 8.78 0.21
CA ASN A 261 -0.60 8.21 1.48
C ASN A 261 0.52 8.15 2.51
N ALA A 262 1.78 7.97 2.05
CA ALA A 262 2.90 7.83 2.96
C ALA A 262 3.68 9.12 3.20
N ILE A 263 3.52 10.17 2.36
CA ILE A 263 4.24 11.45 2.49
C ILE A 263 3.28 12.62 2.59
N ASP A 264 2.49 12.92 1.55
CA ASP A 264 1.66 14.13 1.49
C ASP A 264 0.63 14.20 2.61
N GLN A 265 -0.24 13.21 2.70
CA GLN A 265 -1.34 13.21 3.66
C GLN A 265 -0.86 13.27 5.12
N PRO A 266 0.09 12.42 5.57
CA PRO A 266 0.56 12.49 6.95
C PRO A 266 1.28 13.78 7.31
N LEU A 267 2.07 14.31 6.37
CA LEU A 267 2.84 15.54 6.58
C LEU A 267 2.04 16.82 6.31
N GLY A 268 0.87 16.72 5.67
CA GLY A 268 0.01 17.85 5.36
C GLY A 268 0.68 18.86 4.41
N LEU A 269 1.29 18.36 3.32
CA LEU A 269 2.04 19.19 2.40
C LEU A 269 1.13 19.96 1.44
N THR A 270 0.11 19.29 0.88
CA THR A 270 -0.84 19.90 -0.07
C THR A 270 -2.19 20.19 0.55
N ALA A 271 -2.57 19.55 1.65
CA ALA A 271 -3.83 19.69 2.35
C ALA A 271 -3.63 19.56 3.87
N LYS A 272 -4.74 19.59 4.65
CA LYS A 272 -4.68 19.33 6.09
C LYS A 272 -4.16 17.91 6.33
N ALA A 273 -3.19 17.77 7.26
CA ALA A 273 -2.62 16.48 7.63
C ALA A 273 -3.70 15.48 8.08
N LYS A 274 -3.52 14.20 7.65
CA LYS A 274 -4.45 13.11 7.87
C LYS A 274 -3.68 11.79 7.94
N GLY A 275 -4.03 10.92 8.91
CA GLY A 275 -3.31 9.67 9.12
C GLY A 275 -1.92 9.87 9.72
N HIS A 276 -1.04 8.91 9.49
CA HIS A 276 0.33 8.90 10.00
C HIS A 276 1.29 8.34 8.95
N LEU A 277 2.58 8.63 9.12
CA LEU A 277 3.65 8.03 8.32
C LEU A 277 3.69 6.50 8.51
N PRO A 278 4.20 5.72 7.54
CA PRO A 278 4.45 4.30 7.78
C PRO A 278 5.52 4.14 8.87
N ALA A 279 5.38 3.12 9.70
CA ALA A 279 6.25 2.88 10.86
C ALA A 279 6.41 4.10 11.79
N ALA A 280 5.30 4.83 12.03
CA ALA A 280 5.31 6.08 12.81
C ALA A 280 5.55 5.82 14.30
N THR A 281 4.94 4.77 14.90
CA THR A 281 5.14 4.39 16.30
C THR A 281 6.58 3.97 16.58
N ALA A 282 7.22 3.34 15.58
CA ALA A 282 8.62 2.97 15.61
C ALA A 282 9.58 4.15 15.32
N GLY A 283 9.10 5.26 14.77
CA GLY A 283 9.94 6.35 14.29
C GLY A 283 10.85 5.97 13.13
N GLN A 284 10.43 5.00 12.29
CA GLN A 284 11.25 4.37 11.24
C GLN A 284 10.67 4.57 9.84
N SER A 285 9.97 5.67 9.62
CA SER A 285 9.29 5.94 8.35
C SER A 285 10.25 6.01 7.16
N ARG A 286 11.46 6.55 7.34
CA ARG A 286 12.51 6.59 6.30
C ARG A 286 12.87 5.19 5.82
N ALA A 287 13.02 4.22 6.72
CA ALA A 287 13.40 2.86 6.38
C ALA A 287 12.37 2.19 5.46
N ILE A 288 11.08 2.42 5.69
CA ILE A 288 9.98 1.87 4.86
C ILE A 288 9.96 2.53 3.47
N ILE A 289 10.08 3.85 3.41
CA ILE A 289 10.12 4.58 2.12
C ILE A 289 11.37 4.18 1.32
N THR A 290 12.52 4.02 1.99
CA THR A 290 13.76 3.56 1.35
C THR A 290 13.61 2.15 0.76
N ALA A 291 12.96 1.22 1.46
CA ALA A 291 12.72 -0.13 0.96
C ALA A 291 11.82 -0.13 -0.28
N LYS A 292 10.73 0.64 -0.26
CA LYS A 292 9.84 0.83 -1.44
C LYS A 292 10.58 1.43 -2.63
N LEU A 293 11.40 2.46 -2.39
CA LEU A 293 12.17 3.11 -3.44
C LEU A 293 13.26 2.19 -4.01
N ALA A 294 13.92 1.39 -3.17
CA ALA A 294 14.91 0.41 -3.62
C ALA A 294 14.31 -0.65 -4.55
N THR A 295 13.13 -1.15 -4.21
CA THR A 295 12.41 -2.11 -5.05
C THR A 295 11.96 -1.50 -6.37
N LEU A 296 11.43 -0.27 -6.33
CA LEU A 296 11.10 0.48 -7.54
C LEU A 296 12.34 0.68 -8.42
N ASN A 297 13.46 1.06 -7.82
CA ASN A 297 14.73 1.22 -8.53
C ASN A 297 15.17 -0.09 -9.17
N GLN A 298 15.12 -1.21 -8.46
CA GLN A 298 15.44 -2.53 -9.01
C GLN A 298 14.59 -2.85 -10.24
N ALA A 299 13.26 -2.64 -10.16
CA ALA A 299 12.34 -2.93 -11.25
C ALA A 299 12.55 -2.00 -12.47
N MET A 300 12.85 -0.72 -12.23
CA MET A 300 12.94 0.31 -13.27
C MET A 300 14.32 0.41 -13.93
N THR A 301 15.38 -0.04 -13.25
CA THR A 301 16.74 -0.12 -13.80
C THR A 301 17.13 -1.55 -14.18
N ASP A 302 16.15 -2.43 -14.31
CA ASP A 302 16.33 -3.81 -14.70
C ASP A 302 17.07 -3.91 -16.04
N PRO A 303 18.11 -4.76 -16.18
CA PRO A 303 18.88 -4.88 -17.41
C PRO A 303 18.06 -5.29 -18.63
N VAL A 304 17.01 -6.13 -18.45
CA VAL A 304 16.15 -6.56 -19.55
C VAL A 304 15.27 -5.40 -20.01
N LEU A 305 14.69 -4.64 -19.08
CA LEU A 305 13.93 -3.43 -19.40
C LEU A 305 14.81 -2.39 -20.09
N THR A 306 16.01 -2.16 -19.54
CA THR A 306 16.98 -1.21 -20.12
C THR A 306 17.38 -1.62 -21.55
N ALA A 307 17.55 -2.92 -21.83
CA ALA A 307 17.82 -3.42 -23.17
C ALA A 307 16.63 -3.21 -24.14
N ILE A 308 15.38 -3.39 -23.67
CA ILE A 308 14.17 -3.11 -24.47
C ILE A 308 14.14 -1.63 -24.87
N LEU A 309 14.36 -0.73 -23.93
CA LEU A 309 14.37 0.72 -24.19
C LEU A 309 15.55 1.12 -25.06
N GLY A 310 16.76 0.63 -24.79
CA GLY A 310 17.98 0.93 -25.53
C GLY A 310 17.96 0.46 -26.98
N GLY A 311 17.40 -0.71 -27.25
CA GLY A 311 17.23 -1.24 -28.59
C GLY A 311 16.32 -0.39 -29.49
N ASN A 312 15.55 0.52 -28.92
CA ASN A 312 14.63 1.41 -29.61
C ASN A 312 15.03 2.90 -29.55
N ASN A 313 16.25 3.21 -29.13
CA ASN A 313 16.78 4.57 -28.95
C ASN A 313 16.05 5.43 -27.88
N GLU A 314 15.35 4.78 -26.94
CA GLU A 314 14.62 5.47 -25.85
C GLU A 314 15.44 5.51 -24.53
N ASN A 315 16.77 5.55 -24.65
CA ASN A 315 17.69 5.65 -23.51
C ASN A 315 17.37 6.86 -22.62
N ALA A 316 16.89 7.98 -23.19
CA ALA A 316 16.57 9.17 -22.43
C ALA A 316 15.52 8.95 -21.33
N VAL A 317 14.55 8.05 -21.55
CA VAL A 317 13.54 7.71 -20.53
C VAL A 317 14.17 6.92 -19.40
N ALA A 318 15.00 5.92 -19.73
CA ALA A 318 15.74 5.14 -18.73
C ALA A 318 16.71 6.02 -17.93
N ASP A 319 17.46 6.92 -18.58
CA ASP A 319 18.40 7.82 -17.94
C ASP A 319 17.69 8.83 -17.01
N ASN A 320 16.59 9.43 -17.47
CA ASN A 320 15.78 10.35 -16.65
C ASN A 320 15.23 9.66 -15.40
N LEU A 321 14.73 8.43 -15.56
CA LEU A 321 14.18 7.67 -14.44
C LEU A 321 15.27 7.25 -13.46
N SER A 322 16.39 6.74 -13.95
CA SER A 322 17.55 6.36 -13.12
C SER A 322 18.08 7.57 -12.33
N THR A 323 18.19 8.74 -12.97
CA THR A 323 18.61 9.98 -12.30
C THR A 323 17.63 10.37 -11.20
N ALA A 324 16.31 10.42 -11.51
CA ALA A 324 15.30 10.80 -10.53
C ALA A 324 15.26 9.85 -9.31
N LEU A 325 15.44 8.53 -9.54
CA LEU A 325 15.52 7.53 -8.48
C LEU A 325 16.78 7.70 -7.62
N ALA A 326 17.93 7.96 -8.25
CA ALA A 326 19.20 8.19 -7.55
C ALA A 326 19.16 9.46 -6.69
N ASP A 327 18.62 10.56 -7.22
CA ASP A 327 18.47 11.82 -6.51
C ASP A 327 17.55 11.65 -5.29
N THR A 328 16.42 10.97 -5.47
CA THR A 328 15.47 10.68 -4.37
C THR A 328 16.11 9.79 -3.29
N THR A 329 16.88 8.78 -3.69
CA THR A 329 17.62 7.92 -2.76
C THR A 329 18.66 8.71 -1.97
N THR A 330 19.36 9.63 -2.64
CA THR A 330 20.37 10.49 -2.01
C THR A 330 19.73 11.43 -0.98
N LEU A 331 18.60 12.04 -1.32
CA LEU A 331 17.84 12.89 -0.40
C LEU A 331 17.38 12.09 0.83
N LEU A 332 16.76 10.93 0.63
CA LEU A 332 16.29 10.07 1.73
C LEU A 332 17.44 9.66 2.67
N ALA A 333 18.62 9.36 2.14
CA ALA A 333 19.77 8.98 2.96
C ALA A 333 20.23 10.09 3.92
N GLN A 334 19.92 11.36 3.62
CA GLN A 334 20.25 12.52 4.44
C GLN A 334 19.13 12.91 5.43
N MET A 335 17.93 12.39 5.25
CA MET A 335 16.78 12.69 6.11
C MET A 335 16.84 11.91 7.44
N PRO A 336 16.17 12.40 8.50
CA PRO A 336 16.08 11.67 9.76
C PRO A 336 15.31 10.36 9.60
N GLU A 337 15.49 9.42 10.57
CA GLU A 337 14.77 8.13 10.61
C GLU A 337 13.25 8.33 10.62
N ASP A 338 12.79 9.24 11.47
CA ASP A 338 11.40 9.70 11.46
C ASP A 338 11.26 10.92 10.56
N LEU A 339 10.66 10.73 9.40
CA LEU A 339 10.45 11.78 8.40
C LEU A 339 9.56 12.93 8.91
N ALA A 340 8.76 12.72 9.95
CA ALA A 340 7.99 13.78 10.56
C ALA A 340 8.87 14.85 11.23
N THR A 341 10.10 14.50 11.63
CA THR A 341 11.06 15.39 12.29
C THR A 341 11.92 16.19 11.32
N ALA A 342 11.88 15.87 10.01
CA ALA A 342 12.54 16.69 9.00
C ALA A 342 11.88 18.08 8.88
N ASP A 343 12.65 19.08 8.45
CA ASP A 343 12.09 20.40 8.16
C ASP A 343 11.13 20.35 6.95
N LYS A 344 10.20 21.33 6.90
CA LYS A 344 9.16 21.38 5.88
C LYS A 344 9.69 21.51 4.45
N ALA A 345 10.83 22.15 4.25
CA ALA A 345 11.42 22.31 2.92
C ALA A 345 11.95 20.97 2.42
N THR A 346 12.63 20.21 3.26
CA THR A 346 13.13 18.87 2.93
C THR A 346 11.98 17.86 2.73
N GLN A 347 10.89 17.96 3.52
CA GLN A 347 9.70 17.15 3.31
C GLN A 347 9.05 17.46 1.94
N GLN A 348 8.96 18.73 1.57
CA GLN A 348 8.42 19.17 0.28
C GLN A 348 9.31 18.69 -0.88
N GLU A 349 10.63 18.77 -0.73
CA GLU A 349 11.58 18.28 -1.72
C GLU A 349 11.40 16.78 -2.00
N LEU A 350 11.22 15.97 -0.95
CA LEU A 350 10.91 14.54 -1.12
C LEU A 350 9.60 14.32 -1.91
N TYR A 351 8.56 15.06 -1.60
CA TYR A 351 7.30 15.01 -2.34
C TYR A 351 7.47 15.38 -3.81
N ASP A 352 8.26 16.43 -4.10
CA ASP A 352 8.53 16.90 -5.46
C ASP A 352 9.35 15.87 -6.26
N HIS A 353 10.32 15.21 -5.63
CA HIS A 353 11.06 14.10 -6.21
C HIS A 353 10.13 12.93 -6.58
N LEU A 354 9.26 12.48 -5.67
CA LEU A 354 8.27 11.43 -5.95
C LEU A 354 7.28 11.83 -7.05
N THR A 355 6.90 13.11 -7.10
CA THR A 355 6.08 13.67 -8.18
C THR A 355 6.80 13.61 -9.52
N SER A 356 8.11 13.88 -9.55
CA SER A 356 8.92 13.77 -10.76
C SER A 356 9.00 12.32 -11.26
N ILE A 357 9.26 11.34 -10.38
CA ILE A 357 9.26 9.92 -10.72
C ILE A 357 7.88 9.50 -11.27
N THR A 358 6.80 9.87 -10.59
CA THR A 358 5.42 9.58 -11.05
C THR A 358 5.20 10.12 -12.47
N ARG A 359 5.62 11.37 -12.73
CA ARG A 359 5.47 12.02 -14.04
C ARG A 359 6.27 11.29 -15.13
N ILE A 360 7.52 10.88 -14.85
CA ILE A 360 8.34 10.14 -15.81
C ILE A 360 7.69 8.79 -16.15
N ILE A 361 7.24 8.03 -15.15
CA ILE A 361 6.58 6.74 -15.38
C ILE A 361 5.28 6.94 -16.17
N LYS A 362 4.41 7.85 -15.73
CA LYS A 362 3.06 8.06 -16.28
C LYS A 362 3.08 8.66 -17.69
N ARG A 363 3.99 9.63 -17.96
CA ARG A 363 3.98 10.41 -19.20
C ARG A 363 5.08 10.03 -20.20
N GLN A 364 6.11 9.30 -19.75
CA GLN A 364 7.19 8.88 -20.63
C GLN A 364 7.26 7.36 -20.73
N LEU A 365 7.54 6.63 -19.65
CA LEU A 365 7.79 5.19 -19.69
C LEU A 365 6.58 4.38 -20.20
N ILE A 366 5.41 4.53 -19.57
CA ILE A 366 4.21 3.76 -19.96
C ILE A 366 3.82 4.00 -21.43
N PRO A 367 3.76 5.25 -21.94
CA PRO A 367 3.50 5.50 -23.35
C PRO A 367 4.60 4.99 -24.29
N THR A 368 5.89 5.11 -23.91
CA THR A 368 7.02 4.56 -24.68
C THR A 368 6.89 3.05 -24.85
N LEU A 369 6.45 2.33 -23.82
CA LEU A 369 6.22 0.89 -23.89
C LEU A 369 4.88 0.52 -24.59
N GLY A 370 4.18 1.48 -25.19
CA GLY A 370 2.91 1.26 -25.89
C GLY A 370 1.73 0.91 -24.97
N MET A 371 1.89 1.13 -23.69
CA MET A 371 0.88 0.78 -22.69
C MET A 371 -0.04 1.95 -22.33
N ARG A 372 -1.11 1.64 -21.59
CA ARG A 372 -2.06 2.63 -21.11
C ARG A 372 -1.95 2.76 -19.59
N VAL A 373 -2.06 4.00 -19.12
CA VAL A 373 -2.22 4.25 -17.69
C VAL A 373 -3.57 3.71 -17.25
N GLY A 374 -3.57 2.79 -16.28
CA GLY A 374 -4.80 2.27 -15.67
C GLY A 374 -5.46 3.32 -14.78
N PHE A 375 -6.78 3.22 -14.62
CA PHE A 375 -7.48 4.02 -13.61
C PHE A 375 -7.14 3.45 -12.24
N ASN A 376 -6.46 4.24 -11.42
CA ASN A 376 -6.27 3.93 -10.01
C ASN A 376 -7.40 4.56 -9.19
N SER A 377 -7.79 3.91 -8.10
CA SER A 377 -8.77 4.44 -7.14
C SER A 377 -8.33 5.74 -6.45
N THR A 378 -7.09 6.19 -6.70
CA THR A 378 -6.53 7.47 -6.24
C THR A 378 -6.75 8.61 -7.23
N ASP A 379 -7.23 8.34 -8.46
CA ASP A 379 -7.61 9.35 -9.44
C ASP A 379 -9.03 9.90 -9.17
N GLY A 380 -9.45 9.87 -7.90
CA GLY A 380 -10.74 10.38 -7.47
C GLY A 380 -10.87 11.88 -7.74
N ASP A 381 -11.71 12.22 -8.69
CA ASP A 381 -12.36 13.51 -8.80
C ASP A 381 -13.37 13.74 -7.66
#